data_d8258810b50ac8c3f9fa630448bdf618
#
_entry.id   d8258810b50ac8c3f9fa630448bdf618
#
_cell.length_a   1.000
_cell.length_b   1.000
_cell.length_c   1.000
_cell.angle_alpha   90.00
_cell.angle_beta   90.00
_cell.angle_gamma   90.00
#
_symmetry.space_group_name_H-M   'P 1'
#
loop_
_entity.id
_entity.type
_entity.pdbx_description
1 polymer ?
#
loop_
_entity_poly.entity_id
_entity_poly.type
_entity_poly.pdbx_seq_one_letter_code
_entity_poly.pdbx_strand_id
1 'polypeptide(L)'
;MTKEELVDCLGTIAQSGTSKFLKALKENKDLGADNGLIGQFGVGFYSAFLVAEKVVVSTKSPKSEKQYVWEAVADSSSYVIREETDPEKLLNRGTQITLYLRSDDKYEFSDPIRIQNLVKNYSQFVSFPIYTWQEKSRTVEVEEEEKPKEGEEEKPEGEKKKKTTKTEKYWDWELANEAKPIWMRNPKDVEKGEYNEFYKKTFNEFLDPLGYTHFTTEGEVEFRSVLYIPGMGPLNNEDVMNPKTKNIRLYVKRVFISDDFDGELFPRYLSFVKGVVDSDDLPLNVSREILQES
;
A
#
# COMPACT_ATOMS: atom_id res chain seq x y z
N MET A 1 -9.08 14.91 -13.43
CA MET A 1 -9.76 14.54 -14.70
C MET A 1 -10.58 15.71 -15.21
N THR A 2 -10.76 15.82 -16.54
CA THR A 2 -11.73 16.72 -17.15
C THR A 2 -13.13 16.11 -17.09
N LYS A 3 -14.16 16.85 -17.51
CA LYS A 3 -15.53 16.33 -17.57
C LYS A 3 -15.64 15.14 -18.54
N GLU A 4 -14.97 15.26 -19.68
CA GLU A 4 -14.92 14.22 -20.73
C GLU A 4 -14.21 12.97 -20.19
N GLU A 5 -13.08 13.13 -19.50
CA GLU A 5 -12.37 12.02 -18.87
C GLU A 5 -13.20 11.32 -17.78
N LEU A 6 -14.05 12.04 -17.03
CA LEU A 6 -14.98 11.44 -16.07
C LEU A 6 -16.03 10.57 -16.77
N VAL A 7 -16.62 11.05 -17.87
CA VAL A 7 -17.59 10.28 -18.67
C VAL A 7 -16.92 9.04 -19.26
N ASP A 8 -15.75 9.19 -19.85
CA ASP A 8 -15.04 8.11 -20.53
C ASP A 8 -14.53 7.04 -19.56
N CYS A 9 -13.96 7.45 -18.41
CA CYS A 9 -13.26 6.51 -17.50
C CYS A 9 -14.11 6.02 -16.33
N LEU A 10 -15.06 6.81 -15.85
CA LEU A 10 -15.96 6.43 -14.75
C LEU A 10 -17.41 6.19 -15.20
N GLY A 11 -17.81 6.73 -16.34
CA GLY A 11 -19.13 6.47 -16.94
C GLY A 11 -19.17 5.20 -17.77
N THR A 12 -18.03 4.58 -18.06
CA THR A 12 -17.94 3.38 -18.89
C THR A 12 -17.07 2.33 -18.19
N ILE A 13 -17.60 1.13 -18.00
CA ILE A 13 -16.90 -0.01 -17.39
C ILE A 13 -15.74 -0.45 -18.27
N ALA A 14 -14.64 -0.91 -17.66
CA ALA A 14 -13.44 -1.42 -18.33
C ALA A 14 -12.71 -0.39 -19.22
N GLN A 15 -12.87 0.89 -18.96
CA GLN A 15 -12.09 1.95 -19.57
C GLN A 15 -10.97 2.40 -18.64
N SER A 16 -9.73 2.29 -19.10
CA SER A 16 -8.55 2.65 -18.30
C SER A 16 -7.76 3.78 -18.94
N GLY A 17 -7.64 4.90 -18.21
CA GLY A 17 -6.74 5.99 -18.58
C GLY A 17 -5.27 5.54 -18.54
N THR A 18 -4.92 4.64 -17.64
CA THR A 18 -3.58 4.03 -17.56
C THR A 18 -3.26 3.20 -18.79
N SER A 19 -4.20 2.38 -19.29
CA SER A 19 -4.01 1.63 -20.53
C SER A 19 -3.80 2.53 -21.75
N LYS A 20 -4.57 3.63 -21.84
CA LYS A 20 -4.39 4.63 -22.90
C LYS A 20 -3.03 5.30 -22.82
N PHE A 21 -2.60 5.66 -21.61
CA PHE A 21 -1.29 6.29 -21.36
C PHE A 21 -0.13 5.34 -21.69
N LEU A 22 -0.19 4.08 -21.25
CA LEU A 22 0.83 3.08 -21.56
C LEU A 22 0.96 2.77 -23.06
N LYS A 23 -0.16 2.76 -23.80
CA LYS A 23 -0.15 2.62 -25.25
C LYS A 23 0.56 3.80 -25.90
N ALA A 24 0.25 5.03 -25.50
CA ALA A 24 0.88 6.23 -26.02
C ALA A 24 2.39 6.28 -25.72
N LEU A 25 2.83 5.80 -24.55
CA LEU A 25 4.25 5.69 -24.22
C LEU A 25 4.98 4.66 -25.10
N LYS A 26 4.37 3.50 -25.38
CA LYS A 26 4.95 2.48 -26.26
C LYS A 26 5.10 2.97 -27.69
N GLU A 27 4.16 3.76 -28.20
CA GLU A 27 4.19 4.35 -29.54
C GLU A 27 5.30 5.40 -29.68
N ASN A 28 5.61 6.15 -28.64
CA ASN A 28 6.62 7.22 -28.67
C ASN A 28 8.06 6.78 -28.42
N LYS A 29 8.35 5.49 -28.29
CA LYS A 29 9.69 4.85 -28.19
C LYS A 29 10.69 5.42 -27.16
N ASP A 30 10.35 6.44 -26.39
CA ASP A 30 11.31 7.23 -25.60
C ASP A 30 11.34 6.89 -24.10
N LEU A 31 10.57 5.92 -23.62
CA LEU A 31 10.50 5.62 -22.19
C LEU A 31 10.52 4.12 -21.94
N GLY A 32 11.72 3.55 -22.02
CA GLY A 32 12.07 2.31 -21.34
C GLY A 32 12.10 2.53 -19.83
N ALA A 33 11.00 2.98 -19.25
CA ALA A 33 10.89 3.17 -17.81
C ALA A 33 9.82 2.22 -17.29
N ASP A 34 10.23 1.35 -16.38
CA ASP A 34 9.34 0.72 -15.40
C ASP A 34 8.59 1.84 -14.69
N ASN A 35 7.39 2.14 -15.15
CA ASN A 35 6.59 3.24 -14.60
C ASN A 35 5.72 2.80 -13.41
N GLY A 36 5.78 1.53 -13.01
CA GLY A 36 5.03 0.98 -11.87
C GLY A 36 3.51 1.09 -11.98
N LEU A 37 2.97 1.42 -13.15
CA LEU A 37 1.54 1.60 -13.35
C LEU A 37 0.83 0.27 -13.52
N ILE A 38 -0.20 0.01 -12.70
CA ILE A 38 -0.90 -1.28 -12.61
C ILE A 38 -2.38 -1.22 -13.03
N GLY A 39 -2.97 -0.05 -13.17
CA GLY A 39 -4.40 0.16 -13.45
C GLY A 39 -4.79 -0.13 -14.90
N GLN A 40 -4.60 -1.34 -15.41
CA GLN A 40 -4.76 -1.67 -16.83
C GLN A 40 -6.20 -1.97 -17.25
N PHE A 41 -7.01 -2.58 -16.36
CA PHE A 41 -8.32 -3.14 -16.73
C PHE A 41 -9.48 -2.15 -16.61
N GLY A 42 -9.32 -1.06 -15.85
CA GLY A 42 -10.38 -0.06 -15.66
C GLY A 42 -11.59 -0.54 -14.84
N VAL A 43 -11.42 -1.61 -14.06
CA VAL A 43 -12.49 -2.17 -13.21
C VAL A 43 -12.24 -2.01 -11.72
N GLY A 44 -11.00 -1.79 -11.29
CA GLY A 44 -10.63 -1.72 -9.87
C GLY A 44 -11.36 -0.62 -9.10
N PHE A 45 -11.68 0.50 -9.75
CA PHE A 45 -12.44 1.58 -9.14
C PHE A 45 -13.81 1.13 -8.63
N TYR A 46 -14.49 0.25 -9.36
CA TYR A 46 -15.84 -0.20 -9.00
C TYR A 46 -15.86 -1.11 -7.78
N SER A 47 -14.72 -1.65 -7.35
CA SER A 47 -14.62 -2.39 -6.08
C SER A 47 -14.97 -1.52 -4.87
N ALA A 48 -14.93 -0.20 -4.99
CA ALA A 48 -15.38 0.73 -3.96
C ALA A 48 -16.85 0.49 -3.56
N PHE A 49 -17.71 0.05 -4.50
CA PHE A 49 -19.11 -0.24 -4.23
C PHE A 49 -19.36 -1.54 -3.47
N LEU A 50 -18.33 -2.36 -3.26
CA LEU A 50 -18.42 -3.53 -2.37
C LEU A 50 -18.53 -3.08 -0.90
N VAL A 51 -17.93 -1.96 -0.54
CA VAL A 51 -17.88 -1.46 0.84
C VAL A 51 -18.64 -0.15 1.04
N ALA A 52 -18.98 0.56 -0.03
CA ALA A 52 -19.68 1.84 0.00
C ALA A 52 -21.08 1.75 -0.62
N GLU A 53 -22.05 2.39 -0.01
CA GLU A 53 -23.38 2.62 -0.58
C GLU A 53 -23.39 3.75 -1.60
N LYS A 54 -22.43 4.70 -1.46
CA LYS A 54 -22.30 5.86 -2.34
C LYS A 54 -20.82 6.23 -2.49
N VAL A 55 -20.44 6.57 -3.72
CA VAL A 55 -19.08 7.02 -4.07
C VAL A 55 -19.15 8.39 -4.70
N VAL A 56 -18.33 9.32 -4.22
CA VAL A 56 -18.20 10.68 -4.75
C VAL A 56 -16.76 10.91 -5.18
N VAL A 57 -16.56 11.35 -6.42
CA VAL A 57 -15.25 11.68 -6.98
C VAL A 57 -15.20 13.17 -7.31
N SER A 58 -14.43 13.94 -6.55
CA SER A 58 -14.14 15.34 -6.81
C SER A 58 -12.81 15.46 -7.52
N THR A 59 -12.75 16.11 -8.67
CA THR A 59 -11.53 16.14 -9.47
C THR A 59 -11.29 17.50 -10.14
N LYS A 60 -10.03 17.96 -10.04
CA LYS A 60 -9.54 19.17 -10.70
C LYS A 60 -8.39 18.83 -11.61
N SER A 61 -8.62 18.93 -12.91
CA SER A 61 -7.57 18.72 -13.92
C SER A 61 -6.70 19.96 -14.08
N PRO A 62 -5.38 19.84 -14.27
CA PRO A 62 -4.54 20.97 -14.64
C PRO A 62 -4.89 21.55 -16.02
N LYS A 63 -5.63 20.80 -16.84
CA LYS A 63 -6.09 21.22 -18.18
C LYS A 63 -7.43 21.99 -18.15
N SER A 64 -8.06 22.13 -16.99
CA SER A 64 -9.38 22.78 -16.85
C SER A 64 -9.39 23.73 -15.66
N GLU A 65 -9.99 24.89 -15.84
CA GLU A 65 -10.22 25.83 -14.74
C GLU A 65 -11.33 25.36 -13.80
N LYS A 66 -12.24 24.52 -14.32
CA LYS A 66 -13.40 24.01 -13.59
C LYS A 66 -13.09 22.72 -12.88
N GLN A 67 -13.65 22.55 -11.69
CA GLN A 67 -13.68 21.31 -10.93
C GLN A 67 -15.01 20.60 -11.15
N TYR A 68 -14.95 19.28 -11.26
CA TYR A 68 -16.14 18.43 -11.44
C TYR A 68 -16.27 17.43 -10.31
N VAL A 69 -17.53 17.11 -10.01
CA VAL A 69 -17.90 16.07 -9.05
C VAL A 69 -18.71 15.02 -9.78
N TRP A 70 -18.26 13.78 -9.74
CA TRP A 70 -18.98 12.59 -10.16
C TRP A 70 -19.55 11.90 -8.94
N GLU A 71 -20.77 11.42 -9.00
CA GLU A 71 -21.44 10.77 -7.88
C GLU A 71 -22.28 9.60 -8.39
N ALA A 72 -22.17 8.46 -7.69
CA ALA A 72 -23.02 7.30 -7.93
C ALA A 72 -23.37 6.57 -6.64
N VAL A 73 -24.52 5.93 -6.64
CA VAL A 73 -25.04 5.09 -5.56
C VAL A 73 -25.02 3.63 -6.01
N ALA A 74 -24.68 2.71 -5.09
CA ALA A 74 -24.45 1.29 -5.39
C ALA A 74 -25.60 0.61 -6.12
N ASP A 75 -26.83 0.91 -5.73
CA ASP A 75 -28.04 0.26 -6.29
C ASP A 75 -28.65 1.01 -7.49
N SER A 76 -27.93 2.01 -8.02
CA SER A 76 -28.39 2.81 -9.15
C SER A 76 -27.58 2.49 -10.41
N SER A 77 -28.26 2.40 -11.55
CA SER A 77 -27.64 2.29 -12.86
C SER A 77 -27.22 3.65 -13.45
N SER A 78 -27.38 4.74 -12.70
CA SER A 78 -27.08 6.10 -13.15
C SER A 78 -26.06 6.78 -12.24
N TYR A 79 -25.33 7.72 -12.82
CA TYR A 79 -24.43 8.62 -12.11
C TYR A 79 -24.73 10.06 -12.47
N VAL A 80 -24.25 10.98 -11.64
CA VAL A 80 -24.40 12.42 -11.86
C VAL A 80 -23.02 13.07 -11.97
N ILE A 81 -22.86 13.97 -12.93
CA ILE A 81 -21.68 14.85 -13.01
C ILE A 81 -22.15 16.30 -12.86
N ARG A 82 -21.56 17.03 -11.94
CA ARG A 82 -21.83 18.46 -11.74
C ARG A 82 -20.52 19.24 -11.61
N GLU A 83 -20.58 20.53 -11.88
CA GLU A 83 -19.50 21.47 -11.59
C GLU A 83 -19.51 21.79 -10.08
N GLU A 84 -18.34 21.83 -9.45
CA GLU A 84 -18.20 22.32 -8.09
C GLU A 84 -17.99 23.82 -8.09
N THR A 85 -18.88 24.51 -7.42
CA THR A 85 -18.87 25.99 -7.33
C THR A 85 -18.62 26.50 -5.93
N ASP A 86 -18.60 25.61 -4.93
CA ASP A 86 -18.34 25.96 -3.55
C ASP A 86 -16.83 26.19 -3.34
N PRO A 87 -16.40 27.44 -3.03
CA PRO A 87 -14.98 27.76 -2.86
C PRO A 87 -14.27 26.92 -1.79
N GLU A 88 -15.00 26.49 -0.75
CA GLU A 88 -14.42 25.68 0.35
C GLU A 88 -14.10 24.24 -0.07
N LYS A 89 -14.69 23.77 -1.16
CA LYS A 89 -14.51 22.40 -1.69
C LYS A 89 -13.60 22.34 -2.90
N LEU A 90 -13.07 23.50 -3.33
CA LEU A 90 -12.19 23.53 -4.49
C LEU A 90 -10.82 22.95 -4.17
N LEU A 91 -10.39 22.01 -5.00
CA LEU A 91 -9.05 21.45 -4.99
C LEU A 91 -8.11 22.32 -5.83
N ASN A 92 -6.87 22.48 -5.40
CA ASN A 92 -5.85 23.12 -6.24
C ASN A 92 -5.60 22.29 -7.51
N ARG A 93 -5.39 20.98 -7.32
CA ARG A 93 -5.19 19.98 -8.37
C ARG A 93 -5.38 18.59 -7.78
N GLY A 94 -5.80 17.63 -8.60
CA GLY A 94 -5.85 16.22 -8.22
C GLY A 94 -7.27 15.67 -8.14
N THR A 95 -7.40 14.55 -7.47
CA THR A 95 -8.66 13.80 -7.33
C THR A 95 -8.84 13.36 -5.90
N GLN A 96 -10.02 13.59 -5.36
CA GLN A 96 -10.48 13.13 -4.06
C GLN A 96 -11.62 12.15 -4.27
N ILE A 97 -11.54 10.98 -3.65
CA ILE A 97 -12.59 9.96 -3.68
C ILE A 97 -13.12 9.79 -2.27
N THR A 98 -14.42 10.00 -2.10
CA THR A 98 -15.10 9.85 -0.82
C THR A 98 -16.03 8.64 -0.88
N LEU A 99 -15.81 7.67 0.01
CA LEU A 99 -16.61 6.49 0.16
C LEU A 99 -17.56 6.66 1.35
N TYR A 100 -18.87 6.65 1.09
CA TYR A 100 -19.87 6.56 2.14
C TYR A 100 -20.09 5.09 2.44
N LEU A 101 -19.46 4.62 3.51
CA LEU A 101 -19.40 3.21 3.85
C LEU A 101 -20.78 2.66 4.20
N ARG A 102 -21.00 1.38 3.88
CA ARG A 102 -22.21 0.63 4.30
C ARG A 102 -22.28 0.60 5.82
N SER A 103 -23.49 0.59 6.38
CA SER A 103 -23.71 0.68 7.82
C SER A 103 -23.21 -0.53 8.59
N ASP A 104 -23.17 -1.70 7.95
CA ASP A 104 -22.68 -2.97 8.49
C ASP A 104 -21.15 -3.07 8.48
N ASP A 105 -20.48 -2.48 7.46
CA ASP A 105 -19.02 -2.59 7.26
C ASP A 105 -18.23 -1.37 7.72
N LYS A 106 -18.89 -0.29 8.12
CA LYS A 106 -18.24 1.03 8.36
C LYS A 106 -17.10 1.00 9.38
N TYR A 107 -17.18 0.13 10.37
CA TYR A 107 -16.18 0.07 11.43
C TYR A 107 -14.88 -0.60 10.97
N GLU A 108 -14.95 -1.51 10.04
CA GLU A 108 -13.78 -2.19 9.50
C GLU A 108 -12.96 -1.25 8.60
N PHE A 109 -13.61 -0.58 7.64
CA PHE A 109 -12.94 0.26 6.64
C PHE A 109 -12.82 1.73 7.03
N SER A 110 -13.29 2.14 8.21
CA SER A 110 -13.04 3.46 8.80
C SER A 110 -11.96 3.45 9.88
N ASP A 111 -11.50 2.26 10.31
CA ASP A 111 -10.43 2.13 11.28
C ASP A 111 -9.06 2.45 10.64
N PRO A 112 -8.34 3.51 11.12
CA PRO A 112 -7.04 3.89 10.57
C PRO A 112 -5.99 2.78 10.65
N ILE A 113 -5.99 1.98 11.72
CA ILE A 113 -5.05 0.87 11.89
C ILE A 113 -5.32 -0.23 10.87
N ARG A 114 -6.59 -0.54 10.64
CA ARG A 114 -7.02 -1.52 9.64
C ARG A 114 -6.57 -1.10 8.24
N ILE A 115 -6.79 0.17 7.87
CA ILE A 115 -6.37 0.72 6.58
C ILE A 115 -4.85 0.67 6.42
N GLN A 116 -4.10 1.06 7.45
CA GLN A 116 -2.63 0.98 7.41
C GLN A 116 -2.14 -0.45 7.19
N ASN A 117 -2.74 -1.44 7.86
CA ASN A 117 -2.40 -2.85 7.69
C ASN A 117 -2.74 -3.35 6.29
N LEU A 118 -3.87 -2.95 5.70
CA LEU A 118 -4.21 -3.29 4.32
C LEU A 118 -3.19 -2.72 3.33
N VAL A 119 -2.77 -1.46 3.49
CA VAL A 119 -1.73 -0.86 2.65
C VAL A 119 -0.41 -1.61 2.80
N LYS A 120 0.01 -1.94 4.03
CA LYS A 120 1.24 -2.72 4.28
C LYS A 120 1.18 -4.11 3.67
N ASN A 121 0.03 -4.78 3.72
CA ASN A 121 -0.08 -6.13 3.19
C ASN A 121 -0.09 -6.19 1.66
N TYR A 122 -0.78 -5.27 1.01
CA TYR A 122 -1.04 -5.36 -0.44
C TYR A 122 -0.25 -4.35 -1.28
N SER A 123 0.16 -3.24 -0.70
CA SER A 123 0.74 -2.11 -1.42
C SER A 123 2.04 -1.60 -0.80
N GLN A 124 2.68 -2.36 0.07
CA GLN A 124 3.90 -1.95 0.78
C GLN A 124 4.99 -1.47 -0.17
N PHE A 125 5.13 -2.08 -1.33
CA PHE A 125 6.22 -1.85 -2.27
C PHE A 125 5.80 -1.14 -3.55
N VAL A 126 4.58 -0.60 -3.58
CA VAL A 126 4.12 0.24 -4.70
C VAL A 126 5.04 1.44 -4.85
N SER A 127 5.42 1.77 -6.08
CA SER A 127 6.42 2.80 -6.40
C SER A 127 6.01 4.23 -6.03
N PHE A 128 4.74 4.45 -5.69
CA PHE A 128 4.21 5.75 -5.30
C PHE A 128 4.01 5.82 -3.79
N PRO A 129 4.29 6.97 -3.14
CA PRO A 129 4.08 7.12 -1.71
C PRO A 129 2.58 7.06 -1.38
N ILE A 130 2.25 6.25 -0.39
CA ILE A 130 0.89 6.10 0.15
C ILE A 130 0.90 6.59 1.59
N TYR A 131 0.12 7.61 1.88
CA TYR A 131 -0.02 8.16 3.21
C TYR A 131 -1.36 7.76 3.82
N THR A 132 -1.35 7.43 5.10
CA THR A 132 -2.54 7.14 5.90
C THR A 132 -2.68 8.16 7.02
N TRP A 133 -3.91 8.56 7.35
CA TRP A 133 -4.21 9.48 8.44
C TRP A 133 -4.24 8.70 9.76
N GLN A 134 -3.27 8.98 10.64
CA GLN A 134 -3.03 8.19 11.84
C GLN A 134 -3.00 9.07 13.10
N GLU A 135 -3.47 8.51 14.23
CA GLU A 135 -3.28 9.12 15.54
C GLU A 135 -1.84 8.90 16.00
N LYS A 136 -1.16 9.99 16.31
CA LYS A 136 0.20 9.99 16.85
C LYS A 136 0.21 10.57 18.27
N SER A 137 1.21 10.23 19.05
CA SER A 137 1.43 10.83 20.34
C SER A 137 2.78 11.53 20.41
N ARG A 138 2.80 12.69 21.02
CA ARG A 138 4.04 13.41 21.33
C ARG A 138 4.11 13.71 22.82
N THR A 139 5.30 13.63 23.36
CA THR A 139 5.56 14.03 24.74
C THR A 139 5.91 15.50 24.74
N VAL A 140 5.11 16.32 25.42
CA VAL A 140 5.35 17.75 25.60
C VAL A 140 5.76 17.99 27.04
N GLU A 141 6.89 18.67 27.23
CA GLU A 141 7.26 19.15 28.57
C GLU A 141 6.37 20.34 28.93
N VAL A 142 5.59 20.21 29.97
CA VAL A 142 4.78 21.29 30.51
C VAL A 142 5.44 21.78 31.81
N GLU A 143 5.76 23.05 31.87
CA GLU A 143 6.16 23.71 33.13
C GLU A 143 4.87 23.96 33.92
N GLU A 144 4.63 23.18 34.99
CA GLU A 144 3.58 23.48 35.95
C GLU A 144 4.08 24.53 36.92
N GLU A 145 3.45 25.70 36.91
CA GLU A 145 3.56 26.64 38.02
C GLU A 145 2.83 26.06 39.24
N GLU A 146 3.57 25.72 40.31
CA GLU A 146 2.94 25.33 41.56
C GLU A 146 2.09 26.48 42.07
N LYS A 147 0.77 26.29 42.10
CA LYS A 147 -0.09 27.18 42.89
C LYS A 147 0.27 27.02 44.38
N PRO A 148 0.60 28.08 45.10
CA PRO A 148 0.93 27.99 46.49
C PRO A 148 -0.28 27.40 47.27
N LYS A 149 -0.04 26.31 47.99
CA LYS A 149 -0.95 25.83 49.02
C LYS A 149 -0.90 26.82 50.15
N GLU A 150 -2.07 27.40 50.47
CA GLU A 150 -2.25 28.22 51.64
C GLU A 150 -1.81 27.44 52.91
N GLY A 151 -0.76 27.90 53.57
CA GLY A 151 -0.43 27.52 54.94
C GLY A 151 0.94 26.89 55.20
N GLU A 152 2.05 27.33 54.56
CA GLU A 152 3.40 27.08 55.13
C GLU A 152 4.34 28.24 54.82
N GLU A 153 5.14 28.59 55.90
CA GLU A 153 6.00 29.74 55.99
C GLU A 153 7.13 29.76 54.97
N GLU A 154 7.47 30.98 54.55
CA GLU A 154 8.53 31.36 53.63
C GLU A 154 9.89 30.72 54.00
N LYS A 155 10.49 30.00 53.06
CA LYS A 155 11.94 29.84 52.93
C LYS A 155 12.42 30.17 51.53
N PRO A 156 13.54 30.93 51.40
CA PRO A 156 13.88 31.56 50.12
C PRO A 156 14.66 30.68 49.18
N GLU A 157 14.45 30.99 47.90
CA GLU A 157 15.29 30.77 46.75
C GLU A 157 15.75 29.34 46.37
N GLY A 158 15.07 28.85 45.38
CA GLY A 158 15.45 27.72 44.57
C GLY A 158 14.26 27.18 43.78
N GLU A 159 13.70 27.96 42.87
CA GLU A 159 12.64 27.52 41.94
C GLU A 159 13.13 26.30 41.14
N LYS A 160 12.89 25.10 41.67
CA LYS A 160 12.92 23.88 40.90
C LYS A 160 11.56 23.73 40.21
N LYS A 161 11.47 24.34 39.03
CA LYS A 161 10.38 24.06 38.11
C LYS A 161 10.39 22.55 37.85
N LYS A 162 9.38 21.85 38.37
CA LYS A 162 9.17 20.44 38.01
C LYS A 162 8.65 20.39 36.60
N LYS A 163 9.48 19.90 35.69
CA LYS A 163 9.09 19.57 34.34
C LYS A 163 8.22 18.31 34.39
N THR A 164 6.93 18.46 34.19
CA THR A 164 6.03 17.33 34.00
C THR A 164 5.86 17.09 32.51
N THR A 165 5.96 15.83 32.12
CA THR A 165 5.76 15.42 30.73
C THR A 165 4.30 15.05 30.51
N LYS A 166 3.63 15.73 29.59
CA LYS A 166 2.27 15.43 29.17
C LYS A 166 2.29 14.80 27.80
N THR A 167 1.61 13.67 27.64
CA THR A 167 1.42 13.06 26.33
C THR A 167 0.22 13.69 25.65
N GLU A 168 0.45 14.36 24.53
CA GLU A 168 -0.60 14.88 23.66
C GLU A 168 -0.79 13.97 22.45
N LYS A 169 -2.06 13.68 22.13
CA LYS A 169 -2.44 12.97 20.92
C LYS A 169 -2.76 13.97 19.83
N TYR A 170 -2.28 13.68 18.62
CA TYR A 170 -2.55 14.49 17.44
C TYR A 170 -2.68 13.59 16.21
N TRP A 171 -3.35 14.06 15.18
CA TRP A 171 -3.53 13.34 13.93
C TRP A 171 -2.64 13.91 12.86
N ASP A 172 -2.02 13.03 12.07
CA ASP A 172 -1.13 13.44 10.98
C ASP A 172 -1.02 12.35 9.92
N TRP A 173 -0.57 12.74 8.73
CA TRP A 173 -0.27 11.82 7.66
C TRP A 173 0.99 11.02 7.96
N GLU A 174 0.91 9.71 7.79
CA GLU A 174 2.03 8.79 7.94
C GLU A 174 2.25 8.00 6.66
N LEU A 175 3.49 7.94 6.19
CA LEU A 175 3.87 7.12 5.04
C LEU A 175 3.71 5.64 5.42
N ALA A 176 2.83 4.95 4.70
CA ALA A 176 2.47 3.56 5.00
C ALA A 176 3.25 2.53 4.19
N ASN A 177 3.88 2.93 3.10
CA ASN A 177 4.63 2.03 2.22
C ASN A 177 6.11 2.39 2.12
N GLU A 178 6.92 1.44 1.69
CA GLU A 178 8.35 1.62 1.44
C GLU A 178 8.60 1.98 -0.02
N ALA A 179 9.46 2.98 -0.27
CA ALA A 179 9.62 3.52 -1.62
C ALA A 179 10.35 2.59 -2.59
N LYS A 180 11.25 1.71 -2.11
CA LYS A 180 12.05 0.83 -2.96
C LYS A 180 12.38 -0.49 -2.26
N PRO A 181 11.76 -1.59 -2.68
CA PRO A 181 12.01 -2.89 -2.07
C PRO A 181 13.43 -3.39 -2.36
N ILE A 182 13.92 -4.27 -1.48
CA ILE A 182 15.30 -4.77 -1.52
C ILE A 182 15.63 -5.48 -2.85
N TRP A 183 14.69 -6.23 -3.42
CA TRP A 183 14.88 -6.98 -4.68
C TRP A 183 14.92 -6.10 -5.94
N MET A 184 14.57 -4.82 -5.82
CA MET A 184 14.67 -3.84 -6.89
C MET A 184 15.98 -3.07 -6.88
N ARG A 185 16.80 -3.24 -5.82
CA ARG A 185 18.11 -2.62 -5.68
C ARG A 185 19.17 -3.50 -6.35
N ASN A 186 20.29 -2.90 -6.73
CA ASN A 186 21.43 -3.69 -7.20
C ASN A 186 21.95 -4.56 -6.02
N PRO A 187 22.14 -5.87 -6.21
CA PRO A 187 22.66 -6.75 -5.14
C PRO A 187 23.98 -6.28 -4.50
N LYS A 188 24.79 -5.54 -5.26
CA LYS A 188 26.07 -4.99 -4.77
C LYS A 188 25.90 -3.82 -3.80
N ASP A 189 24.73 -3.16 -3.85
CA ASP A 189 24.42 -1.99 -3.02
C ASP A 189 23.60 -2.35 -1.79
N VAL A 190 23.36 -3.64 -1.54
CA VAL A 190 22.57 -4.12 -0.41
C VAL A 190 23.49 -4.88 0.55
N GLU A 191 23.52 -4.44 1.79
CA GLU A 191 24.33 -5.06 2.84
C GLU A 191 23.66 -6.34 3.37
N LYS A 192 24.49 -7.29 3.85
CA LYS A 192 24.01 -8.54 4.45
C LYS A 192 23.01 -8.32 5.58
N GLY A 193 23.22 -7.27 6.40
CA GLY A 193 22.31 -6.89 7.49
C GLY A 193 20.91 -6.55 7.00
N GLU A 194 20.81 -5.82 5.87
CA GLU A 194 19.52 -5.45 5.27
C GLU A 194 18.75 -6.68 4.78
N TYR A 195 19.44 -7.68 4.17
CA TYR A 195 18.81 -8.95 3.78
C TYR A 195 18.28 -9.72 5.00
N ASN A 196 19.04 -9.76 6.08
CA ASN A 196 18.63 -10.46 7.31
C ASN A 196 17.43 -9.77 7.98
N GLU A 197 17.44 -8.44 8.05
CA GLU A 197 16.32 -7.68 8.61
C GLU A 197 15.06 -7.85 7.77
N PHE A 198 15.19 -7.76 6.45
CA PHE A 198 14.07 -7.99 5.53
C PHE A 198 13.48 -9.38 5.72
N TYR A 199 14.31 -10.42 5.81
CA TYR A 199 13.89 -11.79 6.04
C TYR A 199 13.11 -11.94 7.34
N LYS A 200 13.68 -11.46 8.47
CA LYS A 200 13.03 -11.55 9.78
C LYS A 200 11.70 -10.81 9.83
N LYS A 201 11.65 -9.62 9.28
CA LYS A 201 10.43 -8.78 9.26
C LYS A 201 9.35 -9.36 8.35
N THR A 202 9.73 -9.82 7.15
CA THR A 202 8.77 -10.27 6.13
C THR A 202 8.16 -11.62 6.45
N PHE A 203 8.95 -12.54 6.99
CA PHE A 203 8.53 -13.91 7.28
C PHE A 203 8.30 -14.18 8.76
N ASN A 204 8.36 -13.15 9.61
CA ASN A 204 8.19 -13.22 11.05
C ASN A 204 9.15 -14.25 11.71
N GLU A 205 10.41 -14.20 11.29
CA GLU A 205 11.48 -15.08 11.79
C GLU A 205 12.34 -14.37 12.83
N PHE A 206 12.85 -15.12 13.80
CA PHE A 206 13.69 -14.58 14.86
C PHE A 206 15.17 -14.76 14.56
N LEU A 207 15.53 -15.82 13.87
CA LEU A 207 16.92 -16.13 13.52
C LEU A 207 17.27 -15.55 12.16
N ASP A 208 18.53 -15.25 11.97
CA ASP A 208 19.07 -14.90 10.67
C ASP A 208 19.00 -16.12 9.72
N PRO A 209 18.81 -15.90 8.41
CA PRO A 209 18.83 -16.97 7.44
C PRO A 209 20.24 -17.58 7.34
N LEU A 210 20.34 -18.86 7.02
CA LEU A 210 21.61 -19.54 6.73
C LEU A 210 22.28 -19.01 5.47
N GLY A 211 21.49 -18.62 4.49
CA GLY A 211 21.94 -18.05 3.25
C GLY A 211 20.81 -17.39 2.48
N TYR A 212 21.17 -16.61 1.50
CA TYR A 212 20.23 -15.98 0.57
C TYR A 212 20.84 -15.88 -0.82
N THR A 213 19.96 -15.70 -1.81
CA THR A 213 20.33 -15.37 -3.17
C THR A 213 19.44 -14.23 -3.68
N HIS A 214 20.03 -13.26 -4.37
CA HIS A 214 19.35 -12.16 -4.99
C HIS A 214 19.72 -12.13 -6.47
N PHE A 215 18.76 -12.30 -7.36
CA PHE A 215 18.99 -12.41 -8.78
C PHE A 215 17.84 -11.85 -9.61
N THR A 216 18.15 -11.53 -10.86
CA THR A 216 17.19 -11.16 -11.91
C THR A 216 17.29 -12.21 -13.00
N THR A 217 16.14 -12.68 -13.45
CA THR A 217 16.05 -13.60 -14.60
C THR A 217 15.54 -12.81 -15.79
N GLU A 218 16.26 -12.93 -16.90
CA GLU A 218 15.90 -12.36 -18.22
C GLU A 218 15.52 -13.52 -19.14
N GLY A 219 14.33 -13.44 -19.75
CA GLY A 219 13.83 -14.49 -20.64
C GLY A 219 12.47 -14.13 -21.20
N GLU A 220 11.62 -15.13 -21.43
CA GLU A 220 10.23 -14.91 -21.86
C GLU A 220 9.42 -14.15 -20.77
N VAL A 221 9.76 -14.40 -19.51
CA VAL A 221 9.24 -13.67 -18.35
C VAL A 221 10.42 -13.13 -17.56
N GLU A 222 10.44 -11.83 -17.36
CA GLU A 222 11.42 -11.17 -16.50
C GLU A 222 10.92 -11.15 -15.07
N PHE A 223 11.77 -11.60 -14.13
CA PHE A 223 11.46 -11.48 -12.71
C PHE A 223 12.70 -11.24 -11.86
N ARG A 224 12.49 -10.59 -10.72
CA ARG A 224 13.48 -10.34 -9.68
C ARG A 224 13.11 -11.13 -8.45
N SER A 225 14.11 -11.70 -7.80
CA SER A 225 13.86 -12.58 -6.66
C SER A 225 14.92 -12.44 -5.60
N VAL A 226 14.49 -12.53 -4.34
CA VAL A 226 15.35 -12.78 -3.19
C VAL A 226 14.82 -14.02 -2.49
N LEU A 227 15.62 -15.08 -2.48
CA LEU A 227 15.29 -16.33 -1.83
C LEU A 227 16.20 -16.57 -0.62
N TYR A 228 15.65 -17.20 0.41
CA TYR A 228 16.31 -17.45 1.68
C TYR A 228 16.25 -18.92 2.09
N ILE A 229 17.32 -19.38 2.68
CA ILE A 229 17.35 -20.64 3.42
C ILE A 229 17.15 -20.30 4.89
N PRO A 230 16.05 -20.74 5.54
CA PRO A 230 15.76 -20.47 6.93
C PRO A 230 16.88 -20.89 7.88
N GLY A 231 17.08 -20.14 8.97
CA GLY A 231 18.03 -20.46 10.02
C GLY A 231 17.67 -21.73 10.81
N MET A 232 16.38 -22.06 10.81
CA MET A 232 15.83 -23.26 11.42
C MET A 232 15.10 -24.06 10.36
N GLY A 233 15.45 -25.34 10.23
CA GLY A 233 14.75 -26.26 9.33
C GLY A 233 13.33 -26.58 9.84
N PRO A 234 12.49 -27.21 9.01
CA PRO A 234 11.16 -27.64 9.43
C PRO A 234 11.26 -28.59 10.62
N LEU A 235 10.51 -28.26 11.69
CA LEU A 235 10.58 -29.00 12.96
C LEU A 235 9.91 -30.37 12.91
N ASN A 236 8.97 -30.57 11.99
CA ASN A 236 8.16 -31.77 11.84
C ASN A 236 8.07 -32.24 10.39
N ASN A 237 7.95 -33.52 10.18
CA ASN A 237 7.68 -34.11 8.86
C ASN A 237 6.34 -33.61 8.26
N GLU A 238 5.39 -33.20 9.10
CA GLU A 238 4.12 -32.65 8.66
C GLU A 238 4.29 -31.28 7.99
N ASP A 239 5.23 -30.43 8.44
CA ASP A 239 5.54 -29.15 7.81
C ASP A 239 6.18 -29.34 6.44
N VAL A 240 6.98 -30.38 6.24
CA VAL A 240 7.58 -30.75 4.95
C VAL A 240 6.53 -31.34 4.00
N MET A 241 5.51 -31.98 4.55
CA MET A 241 4.45 -32.67 3.81
C MET A 241 3.26 -31.75 3.48
N ASN A 242 3.17 -30.57 4.14
CA ASN A 242 2.08 -29.64 3.91
C ASN A 242 2.30 -28.88 2.58
N PRO A 243 1.47 -29.11 1.56
CA PRO A 243 1.60 -28.40 0.28
C PRO A 243 1.28 -26.90 0.38
N LYS A 244 0.61 -26.47 1.45
CA LYS A 244 0.16 -25.06 1.64
C LYS A 244 1.15 -24.24 2.46
N THR A 245 2.41 -24.24 2.07
CA THR A 245 3.40 -23.37 2.71
C THR A 245 3.38 -21.98 2.09
N LYS A 246 3.07 -20.96 2.89
CA LYS A 246 3.09 -19.53 2.50
C LYS A 246 4.51 -18.96 2.57
N ASN A 247 5.45 -19.63 1.93
CA ASN A 247 6.87 -19.31 2.04
C ASN A 247 7.37 -18.39 0.93
N ILE A 248 6.70 -18.39 -0.22
CA ILE A 248 7.04 -17.51 -1.34
C ILE A 248 5.94 -16.48 -1.51
N ARG A 249 6.33 -15.21 -1.60
CA ARG A 249 5.44 -14.10 -1.90
C ARG A 249 5.62 -13.66 -3.33
N LEU A 250 4.56 -13.77 -4.12
CA LEU A 250 4.55 -13.29 -5.50
C LEU A 250 4.03 -11.86 -5.55
N TYR A 251 4.78 -11.04 -6.25
CA TYR A 251 4.41 -9.68 -6.61
C TYR A 251 4.36 -9.54 -8.14
N VAL A 252 3.50 -8.68 -8.62
CA VAL A 252 3.53 -8.19 -10.00
C VAL A 252 3.55 -6.67 -9.95
N LYS A 253 4.60 -6.09 -10.51
CA LYS A 253 4.85 -4.64 -10.43
C LYS A 253 4.80 -4.13 -8.99
N ARG A 254 5.41 -4.86 -8.05
CA ARG A 254 5.50 -4.56 -6.60
C ARG A 254 4.16 -4.58 -5.86
N VAL A 255 3.10 -5.09 -6.51
CA VAL A 255 1.82 -5.34 -5.86
C VAL A 255 1.73 -6.81 -5.46
N PHE A 256 1.40 -7.07 -4.21
CA PHE A 256 1.21 -8.43 -3.71
C PHE A 256 0.05 -9.12 -4.46
N ILE A 257 0.31 -10.30 -4.97
CA ILE A 257 -0.66 -11.12 -5.70
C ILE A 257 -1.07 -12.34 -4.87
N SER A 258 -0.11 -13.17 -4.47
CA SER A 258 -0.38 -14.40 -3.72
C SER A 258 0.85 -14.88 -2.96
N ASP A 259 0.60 -15.63 -1.90
CA ASP A 259 1.59 -16.46 -1.19
C ASP A 259 1.17 -17.93 -1.15
N ASP A 260 0.09 -18.29 -1.84
CA ASP A 260 -0.46 -19.65 -1.89
C ASP A 260 -0.32 -20.24 -3.30
N PHE A 261 0.55 -21.23 -3.46
CA PHE A 261 0.90 -21.85 -4.74
C PHE A 261 0.63 -23.34 -4.77
N ASP A 262 -0.21 -23.87 -3.89
CA ASP A 262 -0.59 -25.29 -3.82
C ASP A 262 0.59 -26.30 -3.93
N GLY A 263 1.81 -25.88 -3.57
CA GLY A 263 3.01 -26.71 -3.59
C GLY A 263 3.66 -26.93 -4.96
N GLU A 264 3.22 -26.20 -6.00
CA GLU A 264 3.70 -26.41 -7.38
C GLU A 264 5.01 -25.67 -7.72
N LEU A 265 5.36 -24.59 -6.97
CA LEU A 265 6.55 -23.79 -7.27
C LEU A 265 7.87 -24.50 -7.03
N PHE A 266 7.94 -25.36 -6.03
CA PHE A 266 9.15 -26.08 -5.67
C PHE A 266 8.89 -27.56 -5.43
N PRO A 267 9.87 -28.44 -5.73
CA PRO A 267 9.84 -29.80 -5.23
C PRO A 267 9.68 -29.81 -3.70
N ARG A 268 9.00 -30.80 -3.16
CA ARG A 268 8.68 -30.86 -1.72
C ARG A 268 9.90 -30.70 -0.81
N TYR A 269 11.06 -31.20 -1.21
CA TYR A 269 12.30 -31.04 -0.44
C TYR A 269 12.84 -29.60 -0.40
N LEU A 270 12.34 -28.69 -1.20
CA LEU A 270 12.66 -27.26 -1.18
C LEU A 270 11.51 -26.38 -0.65
N SER A 271 10.44 -26.98 -0.14
CA SER A 271 9.27 -26.25 0.37
C SER A 271 9.58 -25.32 1.54
N PHE A 272 10.70 -25.52 2.23
CA PHE A 272 11.19 -24.66 3.31
C PHE A 272 11.81 -23.35 2.83
N VAL A 273 12.14 -23.21 1.55
CA VAL A 273 12.71 -21.98 0.99
C VAL A 273 11.69 -20.86 1.11
N LYS A 274 12.11 -19.72 1.66
CA LYS A 274 11.30 -18.50 1.77
C LYS A 274 11.80 -17.44 0.83
N GLY A 275 10.91 -16.58 0.34
CA GLY A 275 11.37 -15.52 -0.54
C GLY A 275 10.28 -14.70 -1.18
N VAL A 276 10.75 -13.84 -2.05
CA VAL A 276 9.93 -12.92 -2.85
C VAL A 276 10.27 -13.11 -4.31
N VAL A 277 9.25 -13.13 -5.15
CA VAL A 277 9.36 -13.10 -6.62
C VAL A 277 8.51 -11.93 -7.11
N ASP A 278 9.09 -11.06 -7.93
CA ASP A 278 8.40 -9.89 -8.51
C ASP A 278 8.63 -9.87 -10.02
N SER A 279 7.55 -9.88 -10.79
CA SER A 279 7.58 -9.80 -12.25
C SER A 279 6.85 -8.56 -12.73
N ASP A 280 7.41 -7.93 -13.76
CA ASP A 280 6.74 -6.81 -14.45
C ASP A 280 5.83 -7.28 -15.59
N ASP A 281 6.04 -8.51 -16.10
CA ASP A 281 5.44 -9.01 -17.35
C ASP A 281 4.47 -10.16 -17.15
N LEU A 282 4.35 -10.69 -15.93
CA LEU A 282 3.47 -11.82 -15.66
C LEU A 282 2.02 -11.48 -16.03
N PRO A 283 1.39 -12.22 -16.94
CA PRO A 283 0.01 -11.97 -17.31
C PRO A 283 -0.93 -12.29 -16.14
N LEU A 284 -1.75 -11.33 -15.77
CA LEU A 284 -2.78 -11.48 -14.76
C LEU A 284 -4.16 -11.39 -15.40
N ASN A 285 -5.11 -12.14 -14.87
CA ASN A 285 -6.52 -11.96 -15.18
C ASN A 285 -7.09 -10.70 -14.49
N VAL A 286 -8.36 -10.41 -14.72
CA VAL A 286 -9.05 -9.23 -14.14
C VAL A 286 -9.11 -9.28 -12.63
N SER A 287 -9.19 -10.47 -12.02
CA SER A 287 -9.16 -10.69 -10.57
C SER A 287 -7.74 -10.64 -9.98
N ARG A 288 -6.71 -10.42 -10.81
CA ARG A 288 -5.29 -10.45 -10.45
C ARG A 288 -4.80 -11.82 -9.95
N GLU A 289 -5.46 -12.85 -10.41
CA GLU A 289 -4.94 -14.22 -10.28
C GLU A 289 -4.04 -14.55 -11.47
N ILE A 290 -3.09 -15.44 -11.26
CA ILE A 290 -2.23 -15.91 -12.35
C ILE A 290 -3.11 -16.67 -13.33
N LEU A 291 -2.98 -16.36 -14.63
CA LEU A 291 -3.57 -17.19 -15.65
C LEU A 291 -2.88 -18.55 -15.61
N GLN A 292 -3.62 -19.58 -15.18
CA GLN A 292 -3.18 -20.98 -15.28
C GLN A 292 -3.19 -21.37 -16.77
N GLU A 293 -2.20 -20.97 -17.52
CA GLU A 293 -1.90 -21.59 -18.80
C GLU A 293 -0.44 -22.02 -18.78
N SER A 294 -0.35 -23.33 -18.73
CA SER A 294 0.68 -24.32 -19.07
C SER A 294 2.05 -23.79 -19.50
#